data_3510b8dd5f83dac8e483e23b6fa39f41
#
_entry.id   3510b8dd5f83dac8e483e23b6fa39f41
#
_cell.length_a   1.000
_cell.length_b   1.000
_cell.length_c   1.000
_cell.angle_alpha   90.00
_cell.angle_beta   90.00
_cell.angle_gamma   90.00
#
_symmetry.space_group_name_H-M   'P 1'
#
loop_
_entity.id
_entity.type
_entity.pdbx_description
1 polymer ?
#
loop_
_entity_poly.entity_id
_entity_poly.type
_entity_poly.pdbx_seq_one_letter_code
_entity_poly.pdbx_strand_id
1 'polypeptide(L)'
;CPNQHFNMGIAEANMMGVAAGLAASGKTVFASSFAMFAAGRAYEQIRNSIAYPKLNIKICATHAGLAVGEDGASHQCIEDLALMRVIPNMVVIQPCDDIQTREVIECIADYHGPCYVRLGRSAVEDVYETTSHFQIGKGNILKKGNRIAVIASGAMVQEAIHATQDMDITLVDMPCIKPIDDKLILELAKTHEYIITCEEHNIIGGLGSAIAEVLAPCKLCKQIMIGVKDSFGVVMFIF
;
A
#
# COMPACT_ATOMS: atom_id res chain seq x y z
N CYS A 1 -24.44 -6.58 4.24
CA CYS A 1 -25.41 -5.45 4.31
C CYS A 1 -26.06 -5.19 2.94
N PRO A 2 -26.97 -6.06 2.45
CA PRO A 2 -27.49 -5.96 1.07
C PRO A 2 -28.12 -4.61 0.73
N ASN A 3 -28.76 -3.98 1.71
CA ASN A 3 -29.42 -2.67 1.52
C ASN A 3 -28.48 -1.46 1.59
N GLN A 4 -27.17 -1.70 1.77
CA GLN A 4 -26.13 -0.68 1.86
C GLN A 4 -25.07 -0.85 0.78
N HIS A 5 -25.30 -1.76 -0.17
CA HIS A 5 -24.42 -2.02 -1.30
C HIS A 5 -25.00 -1.43 -2.57
N PHE A 6 -24.18 -0.67 -3.29
CA PHE A 6 -24.52 -0.03 -4.56
C PHE A 6 -23.55 -0.49 -5.65
N ASN A 7 -24.06 -1.16 -6.67
CA ASN A 7 -23.27 -1.46 -7.85
C ASN A 7 -23.30 -0.24 -8.77
N MET A 8 -22.15 0.39 -8.95
CA MET A 8 -22.01 1.61 -9.74
C MET A 8 -21.67 1.35 -11.21
N GLY A 9 -21.55 0.08 -11.63
CA GLY A 9 -21.09 -0.31 -12.95
C GLY A 9 -19.61 0.07 -13.18
N ILE A 10 -19.21 0.12 -14.45
CA ILE A 10 -17.85 0.51 -14.85
C ILE A 10 -17.77 2.04 -14.98
N ALA A 11 -17.88 2.74 -13.83
CA ALA A 11 -17.98 4.19 -13.77
C ALA A 11 -17.29 4.74 -12.51
N GLU A 12 -15.98 4.56 -12.39
CA GLU A 12 -15.21 4.82 -11.17
C GLU A 12 -15.23 6.30 -10.76
N ALA A 13 -15.17 7.22 -11.70
CA ALA A 13 -15.29 8.65 -11.40
C ALA A 13 -16.67 8.99 -10.79
N ASN A 14 -17.76 8.42 -11.33
CA ASN A 14 -19.10 8.56 -10.76
C ASN A 14 -19.21 7.88 -9.40
N MET A 15 -18.62 6.67 -9.24
CA MET A 15 -18.56 5.95 -7.96
C MET A 15 -17.93 6.81 -6.87
N MET A 16 -16.80 7.45 -7.14
CA MET A 16 -16.12 8.31 -6.17
C MET A 16 -16.92 9.58 -5.88
N GLY A 17 -17.63 10.14 -6.86
CA GLY A 17 -18.53 11.26 -6.65
C GLY A 17 -19.75 10.92 -5.77
N VAL A 18 -20.37 9.76 -6.00
CA VAL A 18 -21.48 9.25 -5.16
C VAL A 18 -20.98 8.93 -3.75
N ALA A 19 -19.81 8.27 -3.63
CA ALA A 19 -19.18 8.00 -2.34
C ALA A 19 -18.94 9.30 -1.56
N ALA A 20 -18.46 10.36 -2.23
CA ALA A 20 -18.26 11.67 -1.62
C ALA A 20 -19.56 12.26 -1.10
N GLY A 21 -20.67 12.20 -1.88
CA GLY A 21 -21.98 12.65 -1.46
C GLY A 21 -22.52 11.90 -0.23
N LEU A 22 -22.37 10.57 -0.20
CA LEU A 22 -22.77 9.75 0.94
C LEU A 22 -21.93 10.07 2.19
N ALA A 23 -20.62 10.24 2.05
CA ALA A 23 -19.76 10.60 3.17
C ALA A 23 -20.03 12.02 3.69
N ALA A 24 -20.34 12.97 2.80
CA ALA A 24 -20.74 14.32 3.20
C ALA A 24 -22.08 14.33 3.99
N SER A 25 -22.92 13.32 3.80
CA SER A 25 -24.13 13.11 4.62
C SER A 25 -23.86 12.39 5.95
N GLY A 26 -22.61 12.20 6.34
CA GLY A 26 -22.20 11.61 7.62
C GLY A 26 -22.05 10.08 7.61
N LYS A 27 -21.97 9.44 6.44
CA LYS A 27 -21.75 7.99 6.32
C LYS A 27 -20.25 7.66 6.29
N THR A 28 -19.87 6.49 6.85
CA THR A 28 -18.60 5.85 6.53
C THR A 28 -18.79 5.06 5.24
N VAL A 29 -18.01 5.34 4.22
CA VAL A 29 -18.20 4.77 2.88
C VAL A 29 -16.98 3.97 2.48
N PHE A 30 -17.20 2.72 2.04
CA PHE A 30 -16.20 1.89 1.38
C PHE A 30 -16.48 1.87 -0.12
N ALA A 31 -15.49 2.23 -0.93
CA ALA A 31 -15.56 2.20 -2.38
C ALA A 31 -14.49 1.25 -2.93
N SER A 32 -14.87 0.34 -3.82
CA SER A 32 -13.95 -0.68 -4.34
C SER A 32 -14.06 -0.81 -5.86
N SER A 33 -12.91 -0.86 -6.51
CA SER A 33 -12.70 -1.20 -7.92
C SER A 33 -11.25 -1.66 -8.11
N PHE A 34 -10.85 -1.99 -9.33
CA PHE A 34 -9.45 -2.26 -9.64
C PHE A 34 -8.59 -1.01 -9.40
N ALA A 35 -7.39 -1.21 -8.86
CA ALA A 35 -6.50 -0.11 -8.48
C ALA A 35 -6.21 0.85 -9.64
N MET A 36 -5.96 0.32 -10.85
CA MET A 36 -5.71 1.14 -12.03
C MET A 36 -6.86 2.12 -12.30
N PHE A 37 -8.09 1.68 -12.12
CA PHE A 37 -9.26 2.51 -12.43
C PHE A 37 -9.72 3.34 -11.23
N ALA A 38 -9.61 2.82 -10.02
CA ALA A 38 -9.87 3.60 -8.81
C ALA A 38 -8.89 4.77 -8.69
N ALA A 39 -7.58 4.48 -8.73
CA ALA A 39 -6.54 5.50 -8.56
C ALA A 39 -6.34 6.35 -9.81
N GLY A 40 -6.27 5.74 -11.01
CA GLY A 40 -5.95 6.45 -12.24
C GLY A 40 -7.16 7.24 -12.80
N ARG A 41 -8.26 6.53 -13.12
CA ARG A 41 -9.43 7.13 -13.79
C ARG A 41 -10.17 8.13 -12.91
N ALA A 42 -10.27 7.87 -11.61
CA ALA A 42 -11.01 8.71 -10.66
C ALA A 42 -10.10 9.62 -9.80
N TYR A 43 -8.85 9.84 -10.22
CA TYR A 43 -7.86 10.58 -9.43
C TYR A 43 -8.33 11.96 -9.00
N GLU A 44 -8.93 12.73 -9.93
CA GLU A 44 -9.40 14.08 -9.64
C GLU A 44 -10.52 14.07 -8.60
N GLN A 45 -11.49 13.15 -8.70
CA GLN A 45 -12.57 13.01 -7.74
C GLN A 45 -12.05 12.62 -6.35
N ILE A 46 -11.07 11.70 -6.31
CA ILE A 46 -10.42 11.34 -5.04
C ILE A 46 -9.74 12.55 -4.42
N ARG A 47 -8.97 13.30 -5.22
CA ARG A 47 -8.26 14.48 -4.75
C ARG A 47 -9.18 15.58 -4.25
N ASN A 48 -10.15 16.00 -5.08
CA ASN A 48 -10.93 17.21 -4.86
C ASN A 48 -12.24 16.94 -4.09
N SER A 49 -12.90 15.82 -4.37
CA SER A 49 -14.19 15.53 -3.75
C SER A 49 -14.06 14.70 -2.47
N ILE A 50 -12.94 14.02 -2.24
CA ILE A 50 -12.72 13.13 -1.08
C ILE A 50 -11.65 13.67 -0.14
N ALA A 51 -10.42 13.83 -0.63
CA ALA A 51 -9.28 14.13 0.22
C ALA A 51 -9.22 15.59 0.66
N TYR A 52 -9.56 16.52 -0.22
CA TYR A 52 -9.58 17.96 0.10
C TYR A 52 -10.54 18.28 1.26
N PRO A 53 -11.81 17.85 1.22
CA PRO A 53 -12.75 18.03 2.34
C PRO A 53 -12.58 17.01 3.48
N LYS A 54 -11.60 16.11 3.43
CA LYS A 54 -11.31 15.07 4.44
C LYS A 54 -12.49 14.14 4.72
N LEU A 55 -13.23 13.75 3.70
CA LEU A 55 -14.40 12.88 3.86
C LEU A 55 -14.01 11.47 4.32
N ASN A 56 -14.94 10.85 5.06
CA ASN A 56 -14.74 9.52 5.64
C ASN A 56 -14.99 8.41 4.60
N ILE A 57 -14.04 8.25 3.67
CA ILE A 57 -14.10 7.26 2.59
C ILE A 57 -12.89 6.35 2.62
N LYS A 58 -13.16 5.04 2.47
CA LYS A 58 -12.17 3.97 2.38
C LYS A 58 -12.16 3.44 0.96
N ILE A 59 -11.12 3.76 0.20
CA ILE A 59 -10.93 3.29 -1.17
C ILE A 59 -10.17 1.97 -1.09
N CYS A 60 -10.87 0.85 -1.22
CA CYS A 60 -10.28 -0.49 -1.20
C CYS A 60 -10.03 -0.93 -2.64
N ALA A 61 -8.83 -0.66 -3.14
CA ALA A 61 -8.44 -0.87 -4.51
C ALA A 61 -7.80 -2.27 -4.68
N THR A 62 -8.41 -3.11 -5.51
CA THR A 62 -7.96 -4.48 -5.77
C THR A 62 -7.14 -4.58 -7.05
N HIS A 63 -6.52 -5.73 -7.30
CA HIS A 63 -5.75 -5.99 -8.52
C HIS A 63 -4.59 -5.01 -8.74
N ALA A 64 -4.00 -4.52 -7.64
CA ALA A 64 -2.81 -3.69 -7.72
C ALA A 64 -1.55 -4.54 -7.97
N GLY A 65 -0.52 -3.91 -8.52
CA GLY A 65 0.76 -4.56 -8.79
C GLY A 65 0.83 -5.26 -10.14
N LEU A 66 1.77 -6.19 -10.27
CA LEU A 66 2.05 -6.94 -11.49
C LEU A 66 1.22 -8.21 -11.63
N ALA A 67 0.77 -8.80 -10.51
CA ALA A 67 0.11 -10.10 -10.45
C ALA A 67 -1.37 -10.06 -10.85
N VAL A 68 -1.73 -9.30 -11.90
CA VAL A 68 -3.10 -9.17 -12.40
C VAL A 68 -3.50 -10.33 -13.32
N GLY A 69 -2.54 -11.02 -13.91
CA GLY A 69 -2.77 -12.16 -14.80
C GLY A 69 -3.14 -11.74 -16.22
N GLU A 70 -4.18 -12.35 -16.78
CA GLU A 70 -4.55 -12.27 -18.20
C GLU A 70 -4.92 -10.88 -18.68
N ASP A 71 -5.37 -9.99 -17.80
CA ASP A 71 -5.73 -8.60 -18.14
C ASP A 71 -4.52 -7.77 -18.59
N GLY A 72 -3.32 -8.17 -18.21
CA GLY A 72 -2.07 -7.63 -18.72
C GLY A 72 -1.75 -6.21 -18.27
N ALA A 73 -0.79 -5.61 -18.97
CA ALA A 73 -0.18 -4.33 -18.60
C ALA A 73 -1.18 -3.17 -18.50
N SER A 74 -2.30 -3.20 -19.21
CA SER A 74 -3.33 -2.16 -19.13
C SER A 74 -4.10 -2.14 -17.81
N HIS A 75 -4.04 -3.23 -17.04
CA HIS A 75 -4.71 -3.40 -15.75
C HIS A 75 -3.72 -3.48 -14.58
N GLN A 76 -2.44 -3.79 -14.85
CA GLN A 76 -1.38 -3.74 -13.86
C GLN A 76 -1.21 -2.32 -13.35
N CYS A 77 -1.43 -2.12 -12.06
CA CYS A 77 -1.29 -0.81 -11.42
C CYS A 77 -0.02 -0.78 -10.57
N ILE A 78 1.01 -0.14 -11.09
CA ILE A 78 2.34 -0.04 -10.47
C ILE A 78 2.71 1.39 -10.06
N GLU A 79 1.75 2.31 -10.10
CA GLU A 79 1.91 3.74 -9.82
C GLU A 79 0.92 4.29 -8.79
N ASP A 80 -0.02 3.46 -8.32
CA ASP A 80 -1.10 3.87 -7.43
C ASP A 80 -0.63 4.38 -6.06
N LEU A 81 0.40 3.76 -5.46
CA LEU A 81 0.99 4.27 -4.22
C LEU A 81 1.53 5.68 -4.41
N ALA A 82 2.25 5.93 -5.51
CA ALA A 82 2.79 7.26 -5.81
C ALA A 82 1.67 8.29 -5.97
N LEU A 83 0.62 7.96 -6.74
CA LEU A 83 -0.53 8.83 -6.96
C LEU A 83 -1.28 9.15 -5.66
N MET A 84 -1.47 8.16 -4.81
CA MET A 84 -2.21 8.35 -3.55
C MET A 84 -1.36 9.01 -2.46
N ARG A 85 -0.05 8.73 -2.41
CA ARG A 85 0.87 9.37 -1.45
C ARG A 85 0.96 10.87 -1.62
N VAL A 86 0.93 11.38 -2.85
CA VAL A 86 1.06 12.82 -3.12
C VAL A 86 -0.19 13.61 -2.69
N ILE A 87 -1.35 12.96 -2.53
CA ILE A 87 -2.59 13.63 -2.14
C ILE A 87 -2.56 13.99 -0.64
N PRO A 88 -2.70 15.28 -0.25
CA PRO A 88 -2.81 15.65 1.16
C PRO A 88 -3.99 14.95 1.87
N ASN A 89 -3.84 14.69 3.16
CA ASN A 89 -4.83 14.02 4.03
C ASN A 89 -5.08 12.52 3.75
N MET A 90 -4.61 11.97 2.62
CA MET A 90 -4.80 10.56 2.28
C MET A 90 -3.90 9.67 3.16
N VAL A 91 -4.49 8.69 3.83
CA VAL A 91 -3.78 7.57 4.44
C VAL A 91 -3.62 6.47 3.39
N VAL A 92 -2.43 5.90 3.23
CA VAL A 92 -2.12 4.90 2.20
C VAL A 92 -1.59 3.64 2.87
N ILE A 93 -2.27 2.52 2.67
CA ILE A 93 -2.03 1.26 3.36
C ILE A 93 -1.94 0.12 2.34
N GLN A 94 -1.00 -0.79 2.54
CA GLN A 94 -0.84 -2.01 1.76
C GLN A 94 -0.58 -3.20 2.70
N PRO A 95 -1.62 -3.93 3.13
CA PRO A 95 -1.45 -5.11 3.97
C PRO A 95 -0.77 -6.25 3.21
N CYS A 96 -0.09 -7.14 3.95
CA CYS A 96 0.68 -8.24 3.37
C CYS A 96 -0.07 -9.58 3.30
N ASP A 97 -1.10 -9.78 4.13
CA ASP A 97 -1.87 -11.02 4.20
C ASP A 97 -3.34 -10.79 4.57
N ASP A 98 -4.11 -11.88 4.71
CA ASP A 98 -5.54 -11.84 5.10
C ASP A 98 -5.74 -11.34 6.54
N ILE A 99 -4.89 -11.78 7.47
CA ILE A 99 -4.97 -11.40 8.89
C ILE A 99 -4.78 -9.90 9.05
N GLN A 100 -3.70 -9.37 8.47
CA GLN A 100 -3.44 -7.93 8.49
C GLN A 100 -4.50 -7.14 7.72
N THR A 101 -5.02 -7.68 6.61
CA THR A 101 -6.10 -7.03 5.86
C THR A 101 -7.35 -6.84 6.71
N ARG A 102 -7.75 -7.85 7.51
CA ARG A 102 -8.90 -7.74 8.43
C ARG A 102 -8.68 -6.64 9.46
N GLU A 103 -7.51 -6.64 10.11
CA GLU A 103 -7.16 -5.62 11.10
C GLU A 103 -7.12 -4.20 10.49
N VAL A 104 -6.61 -4.07 9.27
CA VAL A 104 -6.62 -2.81 8.51
C VAL A 104 -8.05 -2.33 8.31
N ILE A 105 -8.95 -3.19 7.82
CA ILE A 105 -10.35 -2.82 7.56
C ILE A 105 -11.07 -2.42 8.85
N GLU A 106 -10.87 -3.15 9.94
CA GLU A 106 -11.42 -2.81 11.26
C GLU A 106 -10.89 -1.46 11.75
N CYS A 107 -9.58 -1.28 11.72
CA CYS A 107 -8.93 -0.03 12.14
C CYS A 107 -9.41 1.19 11.36
N ILE A 108 -9.48 1.08 10.03
CA ILE A 108 -9.90 2.22 9.20
C ILE A 108 -11.40 2.48 9.26
N ALA A 109 -12.23 1.51 9.63
CA ALA A 109 -13.66 1.74 9.83
C ALA A 109 -13.91 2.78 10.92
N ASP A 110 -13.08 2.77 11.97
CA ASP A 110 -13.14 3.73 13.07
C ASP A 110 -12.33 5.01 12.82
N TYR A 111 -11.39 4.98 11.89
CA TYR A 111 -10.61 6.17 11.52
C TYR A 111 -11.46 7.15 10.72
N HIS A 112 -11.54 8.42 11.15
CA HIS A 112 -12.27 9.45 10.42
C HIS A 112 -11.38 10.19 9.43
N GLY A 113 -11.53 9.90 8.16
CA GLY A 113 -10.75 10.49 7.07
C GLY A 113 -10.61 9.58 5.86
N PRO A 114 -9.99 10.07 4.78
CA PRO A 114 -9.80 9.29 3.57
C PRO A 114 -8.65 8.28 3.73
N CYS A 115 -8.92 7.04 3.33
CA CYS A 115 -7.91 5.98 3.26
C CYS A 115 -7.91 5.34 1.88
N TYR A 116 -6.73 4.98 1.40
CA TYR A 116 -6.51 4.12 0.26
C TYR A 116 -5.88 2.82 0.74
N VAL A 117 -6.56 1.71 0.54
CA VAL A 117 -6.09 0.37 0.88
C VAL A 117 -5.77 -0.36 -0.43
N ARG A 118 -4.51 -0.70 -0.60
CA ARG A 118 -3.99 -1.38 -1.78
C ARG A 118 -4.02 -2.88 -1.59
N LEU A 119 -4.79 -3.58 -2.43
CA LEU A 119 -4.97 -5.03 -2.36
C LEU A 119 -4.52 -5.69 -3.67
N GLY A 120 -3.84 -6.82 -3.56
CA GLY A 120 -3.45 -7.64 -4.69
C GLY A 120 -4.62 -8.45 -5.27
N ARG A 121 -4.37 -9.22 -6.35
CA ARG A 121 -5.29 -10.21 -6.92
C ARG A 121 -4.98 -11.63 -6.44
N SER A 122 -3.71 -11.97 -6.41
CA SER A 122 -3.26 -13.32 -6.07
C SER A 122 -3.47 -13.63 -4.60
N ALA A 123 -3.80 -14.89 -4.32
CA ALA A 123 -3.72 -15.40 -2.96
C ALA A 123 -2.27 -15.34 -2.46
N VAL A 124 -2.11 -15.02 -1.21
CA VAL A 124 -0.83 -14.93 -0.51
C VAL A 124 -0.85 -15.84 0.71
N GLU A 125 0.31 -16.27 1.18
CA GLU A 125 0.42 -17.02 2.42
C GLU A 125 0.27 -16.08 3.62
N ASP A 126 -0.20 -16.59 4.75
CA ASP A 126 -0.29 -15.82 5.97
C ASP A 126 1.13 -15.57 6.53
N VAL A 127 1.46 -14.32 6.77
CA VAL A 127 2.68 -13.88 7.45
C VAL A 127 2.48 -13.91 8.96
N TYR A 128 1.26 -13.63 9.38
CA TYR A 128 0.87 -13.59 10.80
C TYR A 128 0.00 -14.80 11.13
N GLU A 129 0.16 -15.34 12.35
CA GLU A 129 -0.65 -16.49 12.80
C GLU A 129 -2.01 -16.07 13.39
N THR A 130 -2.06 -14.97 14.12
CA THR A 130 -3.27 -14.52 14.85
C THR A 130 -3.53 -13.03 14.71
N THR A 131 -2.51 -12.20 14.80
CA THR A 131 -2.61 -10.74 14.76
C THR A 131 -1.32 -10.11 14.26
N SER A 132 -1.44 -9.08 13.45
CA SER A 132 -0.32 -8.25 13.02
C SER A 132 -0.10 -7.05 13.96
N HIS A 133 -1.02 -6.82 14.91
CA HIS A 133 -1.05 -5.62 15.75
C HIS A 133 -1.02 -4.32 14.93
N PHE A 134 -1.75 -4.30 13.82
CA PHE A 134 -1.76 -3.18 12.88
C PHE A 134 -2.11 -1.85 13.55
N GLN A 135 -1.31 -0.85 13.29
CA GLN A 135 -1.56 0.55 13.64
C GLN A 135 -1.18 1.46 12.50
N ILE A 136 -2.00 2.47 12.22
CA ILE A 136 -1.69 3.46 11.18
C ILE A 136 -0.36 4.15 11.48
N GLY A 137 0.55 4.13 10.51
CA GLY A 137 1.87 4.76 10.62
C GLY A 137 2.90 3.94 11.39
N LYS A 138 2.67 2.62 11.55
CA LYS A 138 3.60 1.70 12.19
C LYS A 138 4.02 0.57 11.25
N GLY A 139 5.30 0.20 11.37
CA GLY A 139 5.88 -0.97 10.78
C GLY A 139 6.13 -2.06 11.83
N ASN A 140 6.14 -3.32 11.40
CA ASN A 140 6.34 -4.50 12.25
C ASN A 140 7.69 -5.14 11.96
N ILE A 141 8.53 -5.32 12.99
CA ILE A 141 9.77 -6.09 12.86
C ILE A 141 9.42 -7.58 12.94
N LEU A 142 9.53 -8.28 11.81
CA LEU A 142 9.27 -9.72 11.71
C LEU A 142 10.48 -10.56 12.15
N LYS A 143 11.69 -10.08 11.86
CA LYS A 143 12.95 -10.73 12.20
C LYS A 143 13.98 -9.67 12.58
N LYS A 144 14.79 -9.93 13.62
CA LYS A 144 15.92 -9.08 13.99
C LYS A 144 17.23 -9.73 13.57
N GLY A 145 18.13 -8.92 13.04
CA GLY A 145 19.47 -9.31 12.63
C GLY A 145 20.39 -8.10 12.53
N ASN A 146 21.50 -8.23 11.81
CA ASN A 146 22.56 -7.25 11.79
C ASN A 146 22.83 -6.71 10.38
N ARG A 147 23.50 -5.56 10.29
CA ARG A 147 24.06 -4.91 9.10
C ARG A 147 23.06 -4.52 8.00
N ILE A 148 22.04 -5.33 7.70
CA ILE A 148 21.09 -5.09 6.61
C ILE A 148 19.68 -5.13 7.19
N ALA A 149 18.88 -4.09 6.92
CA ALA A 149 17.45 -4.10 7.15
C ALA A 149 16.72 -4.21 5.79
N VAL A 150 15.83 -5.18 5.66
CA VAL A 150 14.92 -5.32 4.53
C VAL A 150 13.54 -4.82 4.96
N ILE A 151 13.00 -3.86 4.23
CA ILE A 151 11.66 -3.29 4.49
C ILE A 151 10.79 -3.58 3.27
N ALA A 152 9.74 -4.35 3.47
CA ALA A 152 8.83 -4.76 2.41
C ALA A 152 7.38 -4.34 2.71
N SER A 153 6.53 -4.31 1.70
CA SER A 153 5.09 -4.07 1.84
C SER A 153 4.27 -5.00 0.94
N GLY A 154 3.06 -5.31 1.36
CA GLY A 154 2.14 -6.18 0.61
C GLY A 154 2.73 -7.56 0.33
N ALA A 155 2.46 -8.12 -0.84
CA ALA A 155 2.93 -9.44 -1.25
C ALA A 155 4.46 -9.60 -1.19
N MET A 156 5.22 -8.51 -1.31
CA MET A 156 6.68 -8.57 -1.23
C MET A 156 7.22 -8.90 0.17
N VAL A 157 6.39 -8.85 1.21
CA VAL A 157 6.77 -9.29 2.56
C VAL A 157 7.05 -10.79 2.57
N GLN A 158 6.21 -11.61 1.93
CA GLN A 158 6.41 -13.06 1.81
C GLN A 158 7.65 -13.38 1.00
N GLU A 159 7.82 -12.72 -0.14
CA GLU A 159 9.01 -12.89 -0.98
C GLU A 159 10.29 -12.54 -0.20
N ALA A 160 10.24 -11.48 0.60
CA ALA A 160 11.36 -11.10 1.45
C ALA A 160 11.62 -12.12 2.57
N ILE A 161 10.59 -12.71 3.18
CA ILE A 161 10.74 -13.81 4.15
C ILE A 161 11.46 -14.98 3.52
N HIS A 162 10.98 -15.46 2.36
CA HIS A 162 11.57 -16.60 1.66
C HIS A 162 13.02 -16.32 1.23
N ALA A 163 13.27 -15.15 0.66
CA ALA A 163 14.60 -14.79 0.18
C ALA A 163 15.64 -14.60 1.30
N THR A 164 15.21 -14.34 2.53
CA THR A 164 16.10 -13.99 3.64
C THR A 164 16.07 -14.97 4.82
N GLN A 165 15.43 -16.16 4.64
CA GLN A 165 15.24 -17.11 5.74
C GLN A 165 16.54 -17.49 6.46
N ASP A 166 17.62 -17.72 5.70
CA ASP A 166 18.93 -18.16 6.20
C ASP A 166 19.93 -16.99 6.41
N MET A 167 19.47 -15.74 6.30
CA MET A 167 20.32 -14.56 6.42
C MET A 167 20.20 -13.90 7.79
N ASP A 168 21.28 -13.37 8.33
CA ASP A 168 21.31 -12.55 9.54
C ASP A 168 20.97 -11.08 9.20
N ILE A 169 19.69 -10.82 8.95
CA ILE A 169 19.17 -9.49 8.58
C ILE A 169 17.95 -9.12 9.46
N THR A 170 17.68 -7.84 9.57
CA THR A 170 16.41 -7.36 10.09
C THR A 170 15.38 -7.32 8.97
N LEU A 171 14.21 -7.93 9.16
CA LEU A 171 13.08 -7.88 8.23
C LEU A 171 11.92 -7.11 8.83
N VAL A 172 11.36 -6.20 8.06
CA VAL A 172 10.25 -5.33 8.47
C VAL A 172 9.12 -5.41 7.45
N ASP A 173 7.92 -5.65 7.94
CA ASP A 173 6.68 -5.38 7.22
C ASP A 173 6.27 -3.92 7.45
N MET A 174 6.10 -3.16 6.38
CA MET A 174 5.69 -1.75 6.40
C MET A 174 4.33 -1.58 5.72
N PRO A 175 3.23 -1.91 6.41
CA PRO A 175 1.90 -1.86 5.80
C PRO A 175 1.42 -0.44 5.54
N CYS A 176 1.88 0.56 6.31
CA CYS A 176 1.47 1.94 6.13
C CYS A 176 2.54 2.74 5.38
N ILE A 177 2.21 3.13 4.14
CA ILE A 177 3.13 3.88 3.28
C ILE A 177 2.99 5.39 3.54
N LYS A 178 1.81 5.82 4.01
CA LYS A 178 1.56 7.19 4.45
C LYS A 178 0.45 7.23 5.52
N PRO A 179 0.71 7.76 6.72
CA PRO A 179 2.05 8.16 7.20
C PRO A 179 2.97 6.94 7.31
N ILE A 180 4.25 7.13 7.06
CA ILE A 180 5.25 6.07 7.24
C ILE A 180 5.82 6.10 8.67
N ASP A 181 6.39 5.00 9.16
CA ASP A 181 7.03 4.95 10.48
C ASP A 181 8.45 5.54 10.44
N ASP A 182 8.54 6.86 10.45
CA ASP A 182 9.80 7.59 10.43
C ASP A 182 10.74 7.18 11.57
N LYS A 183 10.18 6.92 12.75
CA LYS A 183 10.97 6.55 13.94
C LYS A 183 11.66 5.20 13.73
N LEU A 184 10.91 4.20 13.29
CA LEU A 184 11.48 2.88 13.01
C LEU A 184 12.55 2.97 11.91
N ILE A 185 12.29 3.69 10.82
CA ILE A 185 13.26 3.86 9.73
C ILE A 185 14.55 4.51 10.24
N LEU A 186 14.46 5.56 11.04
CA LEU A 186 15.63 6.24 11.59
C LEU A 186 16.40 5.40 12.62
N GLU A 187 15.71 4.57 13.41
CA GLU A 187 16.35 3.61 14.31
C GLU A 187 17.14 2.54 13.53
N LEU A 188 16.54 1.99 12.49
CA LEU A 188 17.22 1.04 11.60
C LEU A 188 18.41 1.67 10.90
N ALA A 189 18.28 2.89 10.40
CA ALA A 189 19.35 3.60 9.74
C ALA A 189 20.57 3.89 10.63
N LYS A 190 20.38 4.00 11.95
CA LYS A 190 21.48 4.17 12.93
C LYS A 190 22.24 2.89 13.20
N THR A 191 21.60 1.74 13.03
CA THR A 191 22.13 0.43 13.47
C THR A 191 22.48 -0.47 12.30
N HIS A 192 22.07 -0.15 11.07
CA HIS A 192 22.31 -0.95 9.88
C HIS A 192 23.10 -0.16 8.82
N GLU A 193 23.96 -0.86 8.09
CA GLU A 193 24.73 -0.26 7.00
C GLU A 193 23.88 -0.02 5.75
N TYR A 194 22.90 -0.90 5.53
CA TYR A 194 22.03 -0.88 4.36
C TYR A 194 20.57 -1.03 4.78
N ILE A 195 19.70 -0.26 4.10
CA ILE A 195 18.26 -0.49 4.06
C ILE A 195 17.90 -0.90 2.64
N ILE A 196 17.30 -2.07 2.48
CA ILE A 196 16.80 -2.59 1.19
C ILE A 196 15.29 -2.49 1.23
N THR A 197 14.67 -1.83 0.26
CA THR A 197 13.21 -1.75 0.15
C THR A 197 12.70 -2.68 -0.94
N CYS A 198 11.59 -3.39 -0.67
CA CYS A 198 10.98 -4.33 -1.61
C CYS A 198 9.50 -3.98 -1.80
N GLU A 199 9.12 -3.67 -3.05
CA GLU A 199 7.75 -3.28 -3.40
C GLU A 199 7.33 -3.81 -4.78
N GLU A 200 6.10 -4.28 -4.90
CA GLU A 200 5.46 -4.63 -6.18
C GLU A 200 4.84 -3.36 -6.80
N HIS A 201 5.66 -2.35 -6.98
CA HIS A 201 5.29 -1.03 -7.45
C HIS A 201 6.51 -0.39 -8.12
N ASN A 202 6.32 0.67 -8.90
CA ASN A 202 7.42 1.46 -9.40
C ASN A 202 8.21 2.06 -8.23
N ILE A 203 9.54 1.98 -8.28
CA ILE A 203 10.41 2.58 -7.26
C ILE A 203 10.28 4.10 -7.17
N ILE A 204 9.73 4.74 -8.23
CA ILE A 204 9.47 6.18 -8.26
C ILE A 204 8.14 6.45 -7.53
N GLY A 205 8.22 7.08 -6.39
CA GLY A 205 7.06 7.52 -5.60
C GLY A 205 6.44 6.47 -4.68
N GLY A 206 6.89 5.20 -4.71
CA GLY A 206 6.41 4.12 -3.85
C GLY A 206 7.05 4.08 -2.45
N LEU A 207 7.16 2.86 -1.88
CA LEU A 207 7.75 2.61 -0.56
C LEU A 207 9.21 3.08 -0.49
N GLY A 208 10.02 2.71 -1.49
CA GLY A 208 11.42 3.09 -1.52
C GLY A 208 11.63 4.60 -1.53
N SER A 209 10.82 5.32 -2.31
CA SER A 209 10.83 6.79 -2.31
C SER A 209 10.41 7.37 -0.96
N ALA A 210 9.39 6.80 -0.30
CA ALA A 210 8.94 7.25 1.02
C ALA A 210 10.05 7.12 2.07
N ILE A 211 10.78 6.01 2.04
CA ILE A 211 11.92 5.76 2.93
C ILE A 211 13.08 6.70 2.59
N ALA A 212 13.36 6.94 1.31
CA ALA A 212 14.39 7.89 0.88
C ALA A 212 14.13 9.31 1.39
N GLU A 213 12.88 9.76 1.38
CA GLU A 213 12.46 11.06 1.93
C GLU A 213 12.80 11.20 3.42
N VAL A 214 12.65 10.12 4.20
CA VAL A 214 13.03 10.07 5.64
C VAL A 214 14.53 10.06 5.82
N LEU A 215 15.27 9.33 4.99
CA LEU A 215 16.72 9.13 5.11
C LEU A 215 17.53 10.32 4.57
N ALA A 216 17.03 11.03 3.57
CA ALA A 216 17.77 12.10 2.88
C ALA A 216 18.37 13.18 3.80
N PRO A 217 17.68 13.63 4.88
CA PRO A 217 18.26 14.60 5.82
C PRO A 217 19.40 14.04 6.67
N CYS A 218 19.49 12.71 6.85
CA CYS A 218 20.29 12.11 7.92
C CYS A 218 21.62 11.51 7.46
N LYS A 219 21.77 11.07 6.21
CA LYS A 219 22.97 10.41 5.63
C LYS A 219 23.52 9.26 6.49
N LEU A 220 22.65 8.48 7.12
CA LEU A 220 23.04 7.46 8.11
C LEU A 220 23.41 6.11 7.50
N CYS A 221 22.73 5.69 6.44
CA CYS A 221 22.93 4.40 5.79
C CYS A 221 22.75 4.50 4.27
N LYS A 222 23.07 3.42 3.56
CA LYS A 222 22.81 3.31 2.12
C LYS A 222 21.47 2.66 1.88
N GLN A 223 20.70 3.16 0.91
CA GLN A 223 19.45 2.56 0.49
C GLN A 223 19.59 1.89 -0.88
N ILE A 224 18.98 0.71 -1.00
CA ILE A 224 18.80 -0.02 -2.27
C ILE A 224 17.32 -0.27 -2.46
N MET A 225 16.78 0.07 -3.64
CA MET A 225 15.35 -0.10 -3.94
C MET A 225 15.17 -1.28 -4.90
N ILE A 226 14.35 -2.25 -4.50
CA ILE A 226 13.88 -3.38 -5.31
C ILE A 226 12.41 -3.13 -5.62
N GLY A 227 12.09 -3.02 -6.92
CA GLY A 227 10.75 -2.76 -7.43
C GLY A 227 10.79 -2.59 -8.93
N VAL A 228 9.68 -2.21 -9.54
CA VAL A 228 9.60 -1.94 -10.97
C VAL A 228 10.38 -0.67 -11.30
N LYS A 229 11.18 -0.73 -12.36
CA LYS A 229 11.99 0.41 -12.84
C LYS A 229 11.36 0.90 -14.14
N ASP A 230 11.01 2.14 -14.22
CA ASP A 230 10.54 2.91 -15.40
C ASP A 230 10.16 2.03 -16.63
N SER A 231 9.29 1.05 -16.39
CA SER A 231 8.83 0.10 -17.41
C SER A 231 7.43 -0.40 -17.05
N PHE A 232 6.62 -0.66 -18.07
CA PHE A 232 5.36 -1.38 -17.88
C PHE A 232 5.61 -2.87 -17.62
N GLY A 233 4.69 -3.51 -16.91
CA GLY A 233 4.70 -4.96 -16.79
C GLY A 233 4.40 -5.63 -18.13
N VAL A 234 4.89 -6.85 -18.31
CA VAL A 234 4.68 -7.66 -19.52
C VAL A 234 4.01 -8.96 -19.12
N VAL A 235 2.97 -9.35 -19.86
CA VAL A 235 2.41 -10.71 -19.75
C VAL A 235 3.22 -11.63 -20.64
N MET A 236 3.92 -12.56 -20.04
CA MET A 236 4.56 -13.63 -20.79
C MET A 236 3.59 -14.81 -20.85
N PHE A 237 2.99 -15.04 -22.00
CA PHE A 237 2.33 -16.31 -22.28
C PHE A 237 3.40 -17.37 -22.43
N ILE A 238 3.50 -18.30 -21.50
CA ILE A 238 4.27 -19.54 -21.69
C ILE A 238 3.33 -20.47 -22.49
N PHE A 239 3.57 -20.58 -23.79
CA PHE A 239 2.94 -21.58 -24.64
C PHE A 239 3.60 -22.95 -24.41
#